data_fa476f470d733090e57b284e8d737da2
#
_entry.id   fa476f470d733090e57b284e8d737da2
#
_cell.length_a   1.000
_cell.length_b   1.000
_cell.length_c   1.000
_cell.angle_alpha   90.00
_cell.angle_beta   90.00
_cell.angle_gamma   90.00
#
_symmetry.space_group_name_H-M   'P 1'
#
loop_
_entity.id
_entity.type
_entity.pdbx_description
1 polymer ?
#
loop_
_entity_poly.entity_id
_entity_poly.type
_entity_poly.pdbx_seq_one_letter_code
_entity_poly.pdbx_strand_id
1 'polypeptide(L)'
;AECMIDIADAAGLPSYLKPKGEKLLREKPLMKQMFQELGIASPRYKKIRLDTLEEDFADMAFPCVIKPVNGYGSHGVFVANAIEDVRERFQSTAAQSTFDYLMAEEYNDGREFNIMTWIVDGQAHIISIADREKIAFEDGEIPQVVRCAYPSPLTAELQDEAASIATKIAGYVGLENGPLCVQAFYREGEGLAVCEAAGRIFGYEHELVTLGSGLSVEELLIDCVYDQPAAKERVLAHSPLFANHAAGLYFHGHDGEVADTSSIDELGALPGVVEYRPYYRTGDTISHERGAKPYVVRYYVAGPSRESVDSLSRTIMGRASVLDPDGNELLLRTAPMAH
;
A
#
# COMPACT_ATOMS: atom_id res chain seq x y z
N ALA A 1 -11.30 -6.46 -7.26
CA ALA A 1 -12.36 -6.79 -6.28
C ALA A 1 -13.75 -6.49 -6.86
N GLU A 2 -13.99 -5.29 -7.40
CA GLU A 2 -15.31 -4.83 -7.90
C GLU A 2 -16.03 -5.88 -8.77
N CYS A 3 -15.47 -6.21 -9.94
CA CYS A 3 -16.11 -7.18 -10.87
C CYS A 3 -16.41 -8.54 -10.22
N MET A 4 -15.54 -9.00 -9.31
CA MET A 4 -15.73 -10.26 -8.60
C MET A 4 -16.94 -10.18 -7.65
N ILE A 5 -17.06 -9.08 -6.92
CA ILE A 5 -18.15 -8.84 -5.97
C ILE A 5 -19.48 -8.68 -6.71
N ASP A 6 -19.49 -7.91 -7.80
CA ASP A 6 -20.69 -7.73 -8.63
C ASP A 6 -21.16 -9.04 -9.28
N ILE A 7 -20.22 -9.86 -9.79
CA ILE A 7 -20.54 -11.17 -10.35
C ILE A 7 -21.07 -12.10 -9.27
N ALA A 8 -20.45 -12.14 -8.09
CA ALA A 8 -20.89 -12.97 -6.99
C ALA A 8 -22.31 -12.58 -6.53
N ASP A 9 -22.58 -11.28 -6.39
CA ASP A 9 -23.90 -10.78 -6.01
C ASP A 9 -24.96 -11.11 -7.06
N ALA A 10 -24.68 -10.85 -8.34
CA ALA A 10 -25.59 -11.15 -9.45
C ALA A 10 -25.87 -12.66 -9.62
N ALA A 11 -24.89 -13.51 -9.30
CA ALA A 11 -25.00 -14.96 -9.39
C ALA A 11 -25.54 -15.62 -8.10
N GLY A 12 -25.79 -14.85 -7.03
CA GLY A 12 -26.19 -15.38 -5.73
C GLY A 12 -25.09 -16.21 -5.04
N LEU A 13 -23.82 -15.95 -5.37
CA LEU A 13 -22.68 -16.64 -4.78
C LEU A 13 -22.27 -15.98 -3.46
N PRO A 14 -21.62 -16.73 -2.54
CA PRO A 14 -21.05 -16.16 -1.32
C PRO A 14 -20.03 -15.08 -1.62
N SER A 15 -20.10 -13.96 -0.90
CA SER A 15 -19.10 -12.92 -0.91
C SER A 15 -19.01 -12.30 0.49
N TYR A 16 -17.79 -12.05 0.97
CA TYR A 16 -17.58 -11.43 2.27
C TYR A 16 -17.95 -9.94 2.29
N LEU A 17 -18.03 -9.30 1.13
CA LEU A 17 -18.43 -7.89 0.99
C LEU A 17 -19.51 -7.76 -0.07
N LYS A 18 -20.47 -6.85 0.15
CA LYS A 18 -21.53 -6.53 -0.81
C LYS A 18 -21.12 -5.36 -1.71
N PRO A 19 -21.73 -5.20 -2.92
CA PRO A 19 -21.40 -4.11 -3.86
C PRO A 19 -21.46 -2.72 -3.21
N LYS A 20 -22.44 -2.48 -2.32
CA LYS A 20 -22.53 -1.19 -1.59
C LYS A 20 -21.32 -0.93 -0.70
N GLY A 21 -20.86 -1.94 0.03
CA GLY A 21 -19.68 -1.82 0.91
C GLY A 21 -18.39 -1.65 0.10
N GLU A 22 -18.25 -2.40 -0.99
CA GLU A 22 -17.11 -2.27 -1.93
C GLU A 22 -17.03 -0.85 -2.50
N LYS A 23 -18.16 -0.29 -2.95
CA LYS A 23 -18.22 1.07 -3.48
C LYS A 23 -17.77 2.12 -2.47
N LEU A 24 -18.14 1.97 -1.19
CA LEU A 24 -17.72 2.87 -0.11
C LEU A 24 -16.19 2.83 0.11
N LEU A 25 -15.56 1.67 -0.07
CA LEU A 25 -14.11 1.49 0.06
C LEU A 25 -13.32 1.84 -1.21
N ARG A 26 -13.97 1.94 -2.36
CA ARG A 26 -13.33 2.23 -3.64
C ARG A 26 -13.39 3.70 -4.04
N GLU A 27 -14.52 4.35 -3.82
CA GLU A 27 -14.72 5.77 -4.17
C GLU A 27 -14.18 6.67 -3.04
N LYS A 28 -13.02 7.28 -3.28
CA LYS A 28 -12.32 8.10 -2.28
C LYS A 28 -13.21 9.14 -1.57
N PRO A 29 -14.09 9.89 -2.27
CA PRO A 29 -14.97 10.84 -1.58
C PRO A 29 -15.95 10.17 -0.62
N LEU A 30 -16.52 9.02 -0.99
CA LEU A 30 -17.41 8.25 -0.11
C LEU A 30 -16.66 7.68 1.08
N MET A 31 -15.46 7.16 0.86
CA MET A 31 -14.59 6.65 1.91
C MET A 31 -14.22 7.76 2.92
N LYS A 32 -13.84 8.94 2.44
CA LYS A 32 -13.52 10.08 3.32
C LYS A 32 -14.74 10.57 4.09
N GLN A 33 -15.92 10.61 3.48
CA GLN A 33 -17.17 10.92 4.18
C GLN A 33 -17.45 9.89 5.28
N MET A 34 -17.29 8.60 5.00
CA MET A 34 -17.41 7.54 6.00
C MET A 34 -16.46 7.77 7.18
N PHE A 35 -15.19 8.11 6.93
CA PHE A 35 -14.24 8.39 8.02
C PHE A 35 -14.69 9.56 8.88
N GLN A 36 -15.23 10.64 8.29
CA GLN A 36 -15.78 11.77 9.03
C GLN A 36 -16.98 11.36 9.89
N GLU A 37 -17.92 10.61 9.34
CA GLU A 37 -19.13 10.13 10.07
C GLU A 37 -18.77 9.20 11.22
N LEU A 38 -17.70 8.41 11.09
CA LEU A 38 -17.20 7.50 12.12
C LEU A 38 -16.25 8.16 13.14
N GLY A 39 -15.90 9.43 12.94
CA GLY A 39 -14.91 10.12 13.77
C GLY A 39 -13.51 9.51 13.66
N ILE A 40 -13.15 8.97 12.49
CA ILE A 40 -11.81 8.44 12.18
C ILE A 40 -10.95 9.56 11.62
N ALA A 41 -9.79 9.79 12.25
CA ALA A 41 -8.82 10.77 11.76
C ALA A 41 -8.34 10.39 10.36
N SER A 42 -8.26 11.38 9.46
CA SER A 42 -7.85 11.22 8.07
C SER A 42 -7.38 12.59 7.54
N PRO A 43 -6.42 12.66 6.61
CA PRO A 43 -6.04 13.93 5.99
C PRO A 43 -7.26 14.68 5.47
N ARG A 44 -7.36 15.99 5.75
CA ARG A 44 -8.43 16.82 5.20
C ARG A 44 -8.38 16.75 3.67
N TYR A 45 -9.54 16.81 3.05
CA TYR A 45 -9.64 16.75 1.60
C TYR A 45 -10.66 17.74 1.06
N LYS A 46 -10.48 18.08 -0.21
CA LYS A 46 -11.43 18.86 -0.99
C LYS A 46 -11.61 18.26 -2.38
N LYS A 47 -12.79 18.47 -2.93
CA LYS A 47 -13.03 18.32 -4.37
C LYS A 47 -12.54 19.59 -5.04
N ILE A 48 -11.77 19.45 -6.09
CA ILE A 48 -11.23 20.60 -6.83
C ILE A 48 -11.62 20.52 -8.31
N ARG A 49 -11.92 21.67 -8.89
CA ARG A 49 -12.26 21.84 -10.31
C ARG A 49 -11.36 22.87 -10.94
N LEU A 50 -11.11 22.73 -12.23
CA LEU A 50 -10.18 23.62 -12.93
C LEU A 50 -10.66 25.08 -12.97
N ASP A 51 -11.97 25.29 -13.05
CA ASP A 51 -12.61 26.60 -13.12
C ASP A 51 -12.80 27.29 -11.76
N THR A 52 -12.65 26.58 -10.66
CA THR A 52 -12.82 27.09 -9.29
C THR A 52 -11.59 26.88 -8.40
N LEU A 53 -10.41 26.63 -9.00
CA LEU A 53 -9.20 26.24 -8.25
C LEU A 53 -8.84 27.21 -7.12
N GLU A 54 -8.89 28.53 -7.35
CA GLU A 54 -8.56 29.55 -6.33
C GLU A 54 -9.52 29.48 -5.14
N GLU A 55 -10.81 29.26 -5.39
CA GLU A 55 -11.82 29.13 -4.35
C GLU A 55 -11.65 27.80 -3.59
N ASP A 56 -11.39 26.73 -4.35
CA ASP A 56 -11.21 25.39 -3.80
C ASP A 56 -9.98 25.31 -2.88
N PHE A 57 -8.92 26.07 -3.17
CA PHE A 57 -7.68 26.13 -2.38
C PHE A 57 -7.63 27.23 -1.32
N ALA A 58 -8.67 28.06 -1.17
CA ALA A 58 -8.65 29.21 -0.27
C ALA A 58 -8.30 28.89 1.20
N ASP A 59 -8.58 27.66 1.67
CA ASP A 59 -8.33 27.20 3.05
C ASP A 59 -7.52 25.88 3.08
N MET A 60 -6.82 25.52 1.99
CA MET A 60 -5.92 24.37 1.93
C MET A 60 -4.48 24.81 1.76
N ALA A 61 -3.61 24.32 2.63
CA ALA A 61 -2.17 24.62 2.57
C ALA A 61 -1.44 23.70 1.58
N PHE A 62 -0.34 24.20 1.03
CA PHE A 62 0.63 23.41 0.31
C PHE A 62 1.80 22.98 1.23
N PRO A 63 2.48 21.86 0.97
CA PRO A 63 2.18 20.93 -0.10
C PRO A 63 0.88 20.16 0.13
N CYS A 64 0.24 19.71 -0.96
CA CYS A 64 -0.92 18.84 -0.91
C CYS A 64 -0.80 17.71 -1.93
N VAL A 65 -1.58 16.63 -1.74
CA VAL A 65 -1.60 15.48 -2.64
C VAL A 65 -2.82 15.59 -3.55
N ILE A 66 -2.59 15.60 -4.86
CA ILE A 66 -3.65 15.63 -5.87
C ILE A 66 -3.88 14.21 -6.39
N LYS A 67 -5.15 13.79 -6.44
CA LYS A 67 -5.54 12.41 -6.78
C LYS A 67 -6.73 12.39 -7.74
N PRO A 68 -6.76 11.46 -8.73
CA PRO A 68 -7.99 11.10 -9.40
C PRO A 68 -8.98 10.47 -8.41
N VAL A 69 -10.28 10.70 -8.61
CA VAL A 69 -11.34 10.24 -7.68
C VAL A 69 -11.39 8.73 -7.58
N ASN A 70 -11.38 8.04 -8.71
CA ASN A 70 -11.39 6.59 -8.82
C ASN A 70 -10.14 6.12 -9.56
N GLY A 71 -9.10 5.80 -8.85
CA GLY A 71 -7.84 5.28 -9.38
C GLY A 71 -7.22 4.32 -8.36
N TYR A 72 -6.25 3.53 -8.81
CA TYR A 72 -5.50 2.60 -7.99
C TYR A 72 -4.02 2.65 -8.37
N GLY A 73 -3.14 2.18 -7.48
CA GLY A 73 -1.71 2.07 -7.76
C GLY A 73 -1.01 3.41 -7.97
N SER A 74 -1.48 4.46 -7.33
CA SER A 74 -0.91 5.82 -7.41
C SER A 74 -0.87 6.45 -8.82
N HIS A 75 -1.55 5.86 -9.81
CA HIS A 75 -1.61 6.46 -11.14
C HIS A 75 -2.28 7.84 -11.13
N GLY A 76 -1.60 8.83 -11.69
CA GLY A 76 -2.07 10.21 -11.73
C GLY A 76 -2.05 10.92 -10.38
N VAL A 77 -1.42 10.35 -9.35
CA VAL A 77 -1.26 11.00 -8.03
C VAL A 77 0.05 11.78 -8.02
N PHE A 78 0.03 13.02 -7.54
CA PHE A 78 1.24 13.83 -7.40
C PHE A 78 1.17 14.76 -6.20
N VAL A 79 2.31 15.26 -5.77
CA VAL A 79 2.44 16.30 -4.74
C VAL A 79 2.49 17.66 -5.42
N ALA A 80 1.57 18.54 -5.09
CA ALA A 80 1.56 19.92 -5.53
C ALA A 80 2.18 20.81 -4.44
N ASN A 81 3.14 21.65 -4.80
CA ASN A 81 3.76 22.64 -3.93
C ASN A 81 3.11 24.03 -4.09
N ALA A 82 2.39 24.22 -5.20
CA ALA A 82 1.67 25.45 -5.51
C ALA A 82 0.42 25.14 -6.35
N ILE A 83 -0.47 26.10 -6.49
CA ILE A 83 -1.69 25.98 -7.30
C ILE A 83 -1.36 25.83 -8.80
N GLU A 84 -0.23 26.38 -9.23
CA GLU A 84 0.29 26.29 -10.59
C GLU A 84 0.57 24.84 -10.98
N ASP A 85 1.14 24.03 -10.08
CA ASP A 85 1.40 22.60 -10.29
C ASP A 85 0.08 21.86 -10.57
N VAL A 86 -0.96 22.22 -9.79
CA VAL A 86 -2.31 21.64 -9.98
C VAL A 86 -2.87 22.01 -11.34
N ARG A 87 -2.76 23.28 -11.72
CA ARG A 87 -3.27 23.80 -13.01
C ARG A 87 -2.61 23.11 -14.20
N GLU A 88 -1.30 22.96 -14.15
CA GLU A 88 -0.51 22.31 -15.19
C GLU A 88 -0.91 20.84 -15.40
N ARG A 89 -1.03 20.08 -14.28
CA ARG A 89 -1.27 18.64 -14.32
C ARG A 89 -2.75 18.23 -14.28
N PHE A 90 -3.69 19.18 -14.12
CA PHE A 90 -5.11 18.90 -13.91
C PHE A 90 -5.70 17.97 -14.98
N GLN A 91 -5.53 18.31 -16.25
CA GLN A 91 -6.15 17.60 -17.37
C GLN A 91 -5.62 16.16 -17.51
N SER A 92 -4.30 15.98 -17.40
CA SER A 92 -3.67 14.66 -17.47
C SER A 92 -4.07 13.76 -16.29
N THR A 93 -4.24 14.33 -15.10
CA THR A 93 -4.72 13.63 -13.91
C THR A 93 -6.21 13.30 -14.02
N ALA A 94 -7.03 14.23 -14.46
CA ALA A 94 -8.47 14.01 -14.64
C ALA A 94 -8.76 12.92 -15.70
N ALA A 95 -7.93 12.80 -16.73
CA ALA A 95 -8.04 11.74 -17.74
C ALA A 95 -7.85 10.32 -17.16
N GLN A 96 -7.31 10.18 -15.95
CA GLN A 96 -7.18 8.90 -15.23
C GLN A 96 -8.45 8.51 -14.44
N SER A 97 -9.48 9.35 -14.46
CA SER A 97 -10.73 9.20 -13.71
C SER A 97 -11.94 9.30 -14.62
N THR A 98 -13.08 8.75 -14.17
CA THR A 98 -14.37 8.93 -14.81
C THR A 98 -15.13 10.16 -14.31
N PHE A 99 -14.54 10.90 -13.36
CA PHE A 99 -15.11 12.10 -12.77
C PHE A 99 -14.50 13.36 -13.40
N ASP A 100 -15.25 14.45 -13.42
CA ASP A 100 -14.86 15.76 -13.95
C ASP A 100 -14.15 16.66 -12.92
N TYR A 101 -13.79 16.11 -11.77
CA TYR A 101 -13.09 16.79 -10.68
C TYR A 101 -12.00 15.89 -10.12
N LEU A 102 -11.06 16.49 -9.41
CA LEU A 102 -10.00 15.81 -8.67
C LEU A 102 -10.22 15.96 -7.17
N MET A 103 -9.41 15.22 -6.41
CA MET A 103 -9.30 15.38 -4.96
C MET A 103 -7.95 15.98 -4.62
N ALA A 104 -7.97 17.03 -3.79
CA ALA A 104 -6.79 17.52 -3.07
C ALA A 104 -6.87 17.04 -1.62
N GLU A 105 -5.78 16.48 -1.10
CA GLU A 105 -5.66 16.07 0.30
C GLU A 105 -4.44 16.77 0.93
N GLU A 106 -4.54 17.11 2.22
CA GLU A 106 -3.38 17.60 2.98
C GLU A 106 -2.26 16.57 2.91
N TYR A 107 -1.03 17.07 2.66
CA TYR A 107 0.15 16.22 2.72
C TYR A 107 0.40 15.77 4.16
N ASN A 108 0.52 14.46 4.37
CA ASN A 108 0.85 13.89 5.67
C ASN A 108 2.25 13.29 5.61
N ASP A 109 3.17 13.81 6.42
CA ASP A 109 4.55 13.39 6.54
C ASP A 109 4.81 12.40 7.70
N GLY A 110 3.74 11.91 8.33
CA GLY A 110 3.81 10.89 9.36
C GLY A 110 4.36 9.56 8.84
N ARG A 111 4.80 8.70 9.76
CA ARG A 111 5.22 7.34 9.42
C ARG A 111 4.03 6.59 8.83
N GLU A 112 4.25 5.90 7.72
CA GLU A 112 3.19 5.19 7.02
C GLU A 112 3.21 3.71 7.34
N PHE A 113 2.00 3.14 7.53
CA PHE A 113 1.80 1.73 7.86
C PHE A 113 0.81 1.07 6.92
N ASN A 114 1.13 -0.18 6.57
CA ASN A 114 0.16 -1.12 6.03
C ASN A 114 -0.36 -1.98 7.19
N ILE A 115 -1.66 -1.89 7.46
CA ILE A 115 -2.34 -2.61 8.52
C ILE A 115 -3.27 -3.63 7.87
N MET A 116 -2.96 -4.90 8.03
CA MET A 116 -3.84 -5.99 7.58
C MET A 116 -4.66 -6.49 8.74
N THR A 117 -5.97 -6.50 8.58
CA THR A 117 -6.91 -7.01 9.55
C THR A 117 -7.76 -8.13 8.96
N TRP A 118 -8.28 -8.97 9.82
CA TRP A 118 -9.34 -9.92 9.50
C TRP A 118 -10.52 -9.69 10.41
N ILE A 119 -11.68 -9.51 9.82
CA ILE A 119 -12.91 -9.32 10.56
C ILE A 119 -13.50 -10.69 10.89
N VAL A 120 -13.85 -10.90 12.15
CA VAL A 120 -14.54 -12.09 12.66
C VAL A 120 -15.76 -11.63 13.43
N ASP A 121 -16.95 -11.99 12.98
CA ASP A 121 -18.23 -11.61 13.58
C ASP A 121 -18.33 -10.09 13.82
N GLY A 122 -17.89 -9.29 12.85
CA GLY A 122 -17.90 -7.84 12.90
C GLY A 122 -16.80 -7.19 13.74
N GLN A 123 -15.89 -7.97 14.36
CA GLN A 123 -14.76 -7.47 15.14
C GLN A 123 -13.46 -7.64 14.38
N ALA A 124 -12.62 -6.61 14.38
CA ALA A 124 -11.32 -6.65 13.73
C ALA A 124 -10.24 -7.30 14.58
N HIS A 125 -9.50 -8.21 13.98
CA HIS A 125 -8.29 -8.83 14.53
C HIS A 125 -7.11 -8.42 13.67
N ILE A 126 -6.07 -7.88 14.30
CA ILE A 126 -4.87 -7.45 13.58
C ILE A 126 -4.09 -8.69 13.12
N ILE A 127 -3.91 -8.81 11.82
CA ILE A 127 -3.04 -9.83 11.21
C ILE A 127 -1.60 -9.33 11.19
N SER A 128 -1.40 -8.07 10.75
CA SER A 128 -0.06 -7.47 10.73
C SER A 128 -0.14 -5.95 10.71
N ILE A 129 0.89 -5.31 11.27
CA ILE A 129 1.22 -3.91 11.06
C ILE A 129 2.64 -3.86 10.50
N ALA A 130 2.80 -3.30 9.32
CA ALA A 130 4.09 -3.17 8.64
C ALA A 130 4.50 -1.71 8.51
N ASP A 131 5.78 -1.43 8.72
CA ASP A 131 6.37 -0.15 8.31
C ASP A 131 6.36 -0.09 6.79
N ARG A 132 5.88 1.03 6.23
CA ARG A 132 5.87 1.31 4.80
C ARG A 132 6.83 2.45 4.49
N GLU A 133 8.06 2.08 4.16
CA GLU A 133 9.15 3.02 3.91
C GLU A 133 9.09 3.49 2.46
N LYS A 134 9.10 4.80 2.28
CA LYS A 134 8.98 5.47 0.97
C LYS A 134 10.12 6.44 0.74
N ILE A 135 10.37 6.73 -0.53
CA ILE A 135 11.28 7.79 -0.96
C ILE A 135 10.67 8.55 -2.14
N ALA A 136 10.84 9.86 -2.16
CA ALA A 136 10.59 10.69 -3.34
C ALA A 136 11.87 10.71 -4.19
N PHE A 137 11.72 10.44 -5.49
CA PHE A 137 12.84 10.46 -6.43
C PHE A 137 13.01 11.82 -7.09
N GLU A 138 11.89 12.52 -7.33
CA GLU A 138 11.85 13.85 -7.92
C GLU A 138 10.87 14.77 -7.18
N ASP A 139 11.07 16.08 -7.27
CA ASP A 139 10.17 17.08 -6.70
C ASP A 139 8.78 16.99 -7.36
N GLY A 140 7.74 17.04 -6.54
CA GLY A 140 6.35 16.96 -7.02
C GLY A 140 5.87 15.54 -7.35
N GLU A 141 6.72 14.53 -7.21
CA GLU A 141 6.28 13.14 -7.28
C GLU A 141 5.79 12.63 -5.92
N ILE A 142 4.85 11.68 -5.98
CA ILE A 142 4.44 10.97 -4.78
C ILE A 142 5.56 10.01 -4.35
N PRO A 143 5.94 9.99 -3.07
CA PRO A 143 6.96 9.06 -2.60
C PRO A 143 6.59 7.61 -2.90
N GLN A 144 7.52 6.88 -3.52
CA GLN A 144 7.35 5.48 -3.88
C GLN A 144 7.80 4.55 -2.76
N VAL A 145 7.11 3.42 -2.60
CA VAL A 145 7.48 2.39 -1.62
C VAL A 145 8.76 1.71 -2.06
N VAL A 146 9.74 1.70 -1.19
CA VAL A 146 11.01 1.01 -1.39
C VAL A 146 11.18 -0.19 -0.46
N ARG A 147 10.47 -0.19 0.69
CA ARG A 147 10.50 -1.30 1.63
C ARG A 147 9.21 -1.38 2.45
N CYS A 148 8.73 -2.61 2.66
CA CYS A 148 7.73 -2.91 3.68
C CYS A 148 8.33 -3.91 4.67
N ALA A 149 8.33 -3.59 5.97
CA ALA A 149 8.98 -4.40 6.99
C ALA A 149 8.00 -4.88 8.06
N TYR A 150 8.04 -6.18 8.36
CA TYR A 150 7.12 -6.94 9.19
C TYR A 150 7.84 -7.63 10.37
N PRO A 151 7.26 -7.61 11.59
CA PRO A 151 6.25 -6.64 12.00
C PRO A 151 6.88 -5.27 12.23
N SER A 152 6.06 -4.23 12.27
CA SER A 152 6.52 -2.93 12.77
C SER A 152 6.90 -3.01 14.25
N PRO A 153 7.96 -2.32 14.72
CA PRO A 153 8.24 -2.21 16.14
C PRO A 153 7.14 -1.50 16.93
N LEU A 154 6.27 -0.72 16.26
CA LEU A 154 5.12 -0.07 16.90
C LEU A 154 3.86 -0.95 16.93
N THR A 155 3.92 -2.21 16.50
CA THR A 155 2.74 -3.10 16.46
C THR A 155 2.05 -3.21 17.82
N ALA A 156 2.81 -3.37 18.92
CA ALA A 156 2.24 -3.48 20.26
C ALA A 156 1.53 -2.19 20.73
N GLU A 157 1.99 -1.03 20.28
CA GLU A 157 1.41 0.28 20.60
C GLU A 157 0.15 0.55 19.77
N LEU A 158 0.19 0.23 18.47
CA LEU A 158 -0.83 0.65 17.52
C LEU A 158 -1.99 -0.34 17.34
N GLN A 159 -1.83 -1.61 17.75
CA GLN A 159 -2.78 -2.66 17.40
C GLN A 159 -4.20 -2.41 17.92
N ASP A 160 -4.38 -1.85 19.11
CA ASP A 160 -5.70 -1.63 19.71
C ASP A 160 -6.44 -0.48 19.00
N GLU A 161 -5.74 0.63 18.71
CA GLU A 161 -6.29 1.73 17.93
C GLU A 161 -6.65 1.27 16.50
N ALA A 162 -5.76 0.55 15.85
CA ALA A 162 -5.97 0.01 14.51
C ALA A 162 -7.17 -0.96 14.46
N ALA A 163 -7.32 -1.84 15.45
CA ALA A 163 -8.46 -2.75 15.56
C ALA A 163 -9.77 -1.99 15.77
N SER A 164 -9.76 -0.96 16.62
CA SER A 164 -10.94 -0.10 16.84
C SER A 164 -11.38 0.61 15.56
N ILE A 165 -10.42 1.18 14.80
CA ILE A 165 -10.67 1.84 13.52
C ILE A 165 -11.25 0.83 12.52
N ALA A 166 -10.61 -0.32 12.35
CA ALA A 166 -11.03 -1.35 11.40
C ALA A 166 -12.42 -1.92 11.73
N THR A 167 -12.75 -2.10 13.02
CA THR A 167 -14.08 -2.53 13.48
C THR A 167 -15.17 -1.52 13.10
N LYS A 168 -14.93 -0.22 13.29
CA LYS A 168 -15.86 0.84 12.87
C LYS A 168 -16.10 0.81 11.35
N ILE A 169 -15.02 0.70 10.57
CA ILE A 169 -15.11 0.62 9.10
C ILE A 169 -15.91 -0.62 8.70
N ALA A 170 -15.57 -1.79 9.24
CA ALA A 170 -16.23 -3.06 8.94
C ALA A 170 -17.75 -2.97 9.20
N GLY A 171 -18.16 -2.43 10.35
CA GLY A 171 -19.58 -2.23 10.69
C GLY A 171 -20.30 -1.30 9.71
N TYR A 172 -19.65 -0.22 9.27
CA TYR A 172 -20.24 0.74 8.32
C TYR A 172 -20.44 0.15 6.91
N VAL A 173 -19.48 -0.64 6.44
CA VAL A 173 -19.54 -1.26 5.09
C VAL A 173 -20.27 -2.61 5.07
N GLY A 174 -20.67 -3.13 6.25
CA GLY A 174 -21.35 -4.41 6.37
C GLY A 174 -20.44 -5.62 6.16
N LEU A 175 -19.17 -5.52 6.55
CA LEU A 175 -18.21 -6.62 6.52
C LEU A 175 -18.23 -7.37 7.86
N GLU A 176 -18.81 -8.56 7.88
CA GLU A 176 -18.92 -9.40 9.08
C GLU A 176 -17.75 -10.37 9.24
N ASN A 177 -17.28 -10.96 8.14
CA ASN A 177 -16.16 -11.91 8.15
C ASN A 177 -15.34 -11.73 6.88
N GLY A 178 -14.00 -11.56 7.01
CA GLY A 178 -13.11 -11.42 5.86
C GLY A 178 -12.05 -10.35 6.02
N PRO A 179 -11.21 -10.15 5.00
CA PRO A 179 -10.07 -9.24 5.06
C PRO A 179 -10.47 -7.77 4.94
N LEU A 180 -9.79 -6.93 5.71
CA LEU A 180 -9.82 -5.48 5.58
C LEU A 180 -8.39 -4.94 5.72
N CYS A 181 -7.91 -4.24 4.70
CA CYS A 181 -6.65 -3.52 4.75
C CYS A 181 -6.89 -2.06 5.08
N VAL A 182 -6.02 -1.47 5.89
CA VAL A 182 -6.00 -0.05 6.20
C VAL A 182 -4.59 0.47 5.98
N GLN A 183 -4.47 1.54 5.20
CA GLN A 183 -3.24 2.32 5.07
C GLN A 183 -3.40 3.57 5.93
N ALA A 184 -2.46 3.79 6.85
CA ALA A 184 -2.55 4.88 7.80
C ALA A 184 -1.19 5.54 8.01
N PHE A 185 -1.23 6.82 8.38
CA PHE A 185 -0.10 7.58 8.88
C PHE A 185 -0.18 7.65 10.40
N TYR A 186 0.97 7.67 11.04
CA TYR A 186 1.09 7.84 12.48
C TYR A 186 2.00 9.00 12.82
N ARG A 187 1.56 9.80 13.77
CA ARG A 187 2.40 10.80 14.46
C ARG A 187 2.28 10.60 15.96
N GLU A 188 3.42 10.67 16.64
CA GLU A 188 3.47 10.57 18.09
C GLU A 188 2.58 11.66 18.73
N GLY A 189 1.68 11.23 19.64
CA GLY A 189 0.71 12.11 20.29
C GLY A 189 -0.56 12.43 19.50
N GLU A 190 -0.61 12.14 18.20
CA GLU A 190 -1.81 12.34 17.37
C GLU A 190 -2.53 11.01 17.03
N GLY A 191 -1.81 9.88 17.10
CA GLY A 191 -2.35 8.56 16.75
C GLY A 191 -2.39 8.30 15.23
N LEU A 192 -3.28 7.39 14.83
CA LEU A 192 -3.42 6.95 13.44
C LEU A 192 -4.38 7.85 12.65
N ALA A 193 -3.91 8.34 11.50
CA ALA A 193 -4.72 9.03 10.49
C ALA A 193 -4.86 8.15 9.24
N VAL A 194 -6.08 7.70 8.92
CA VAL A 194 -6.34 6.75 7.84
C VAL A 194 -6.24 7.42 6.47
N CYS A 195 -5.36 6.91 5.63
CA CYS A 195 -5.24 7.32 4.23
C CYS A 195 -6.34 6.67 3.38
N GLU A 196 -6.38 5.34 3.39
CA GLU A 196 -7.38 4.54 2.66
C GLU A 196 -7.65 3.21 3.36
N ALA A 197 -8.78 2.58 3.01
CA ALA A 197 -9.14 1.23 3.42
C ALA A 197 -9.66 0.43 2.23
N ALA A 198 -9.48 -0.89 2.24
CA ALA A 198 -9.94 -1.77 1.17
C ALA A 198 -10.35 -3.14 1.70
N GLY A 199 -11.49 -3.67 1.24
CA GLY A 199 -11.98 -5.00 1.59
C GLY A 199 -11.23 -6.11 0.85
N ARG A 200 -9.92 -6.23 1.07
CA ARG A 200 -9.04 -7.23 0.45
C ARG A 200 -7.76 -7.37 1.26
N ILE A 201 -6.93 -8.34 0.92
CA ILE A 201 -5.54 -8.43 1.39
C ILE A 201 -4.64 -7.46 0.59
N PHE A 202 -3.49 -7.08 1.15
CA PHE A 202 -2.48 -6.32 0.39
C PHE A 202 -1.89 -7.19 -0.74
N GLY A 203 -1.75 -6.61 -1.93
CA GLY A 203 -0.98 -7.22 -3.00
C GLY A 203 0.52 -7.11 -2.75
N TYR A 204 1.29 -8.12 -3.17
CA TYR A 204 2.78 -8.16 -3.07
C TYR A 204 3.36 -8.15 -1.65
N GLU A 205 2.54 -8.36 -0.62
CA GLU A 205 2.99 -8.29 0.78
C GLU A 205 2.42 -9.42 1.65
N HIS A 206 1.39 -10.13 1.17
CA HIS A 206 0.73 -11.17 1.96
C HIS A 206 1.66 -12.35 2.29
N GLU A 207 2.61 -12.66 1.41
CA GLU A 207 3.61 -13.70 1.65
C GLU A 207 4.55 -13.34 2.82
N LEU A 208 4.79 -12.04 3.07
CA LEU A 208 5.63 -11.57 4.19
C LEU A 208 5.00 -11.87 5.55
N VAL A 209 3.66 -11.87 5.62
CA VAL A 209 2.93 -12.31 6.82
C VAL A 209 3.22 -13.78 7.11
N THR A 210 3.15 -14.63 6.08
CA THR A 210 3.47 -16.06 6.20
C THR A 210 4.91 -16.28 6.65
N LEU A 211 5.86 -15.55 6.07
CA LEU A 211 7.28 -15.65 6.42
C LEU A 211 7.58 -15.23 7.87
N GLY A 212 6.89 -14.20 8.36
CA GLY A 212 7.09 -13.69 9.72
C GLY A 212 6.33 -14.47 10.80
N SER A 213 5.08 -14.83 10.52
CA SER A 213 4.16 -15.40 11.53
C SER A 213 3.80 -16.87 11.33
N GLY A 214 3.98 -17.41 10.11
CA GLY A 214 3.49 -18.72 9.72
C GLY A 214 2.01 -18.77 9.33
N LEU A 215 1.28 -17.65 9.41
CA LEU A 215 -0.13 -17.57 8.99
C LEU A 215 -0.23 -17.28 7.50
N SER A 216 -0.76 -18.21 6.71
CA SER A 216 -1.09 -17.97 5.30
C SER A 216 -2.45 -17.25 5.18
N VAL A 217 -2.41 -16.00 4.73
CA VAL A 217 -3.65 -15.23 4.50
C VAL A 217 -4.41 -15.67 3.25
N GLU A 218 -3.72 -16.31 2.30
CA GLU A 218 -4.33 -16.95 1.12
C GLU A 218 -5.17 -18.17 1.53
N GLU A 219 -4.66 -19.00 2.44
CA GLU A 219 -5.42 -20.10 3.00
C GLU A 219 -6.63 -19.59 3.79
N LEU A 220 -6.48 -18.49 4.55
CA LEU A 220 -7.62 -17.85 5.24
C LEU A 220 -8.72 -17.43 4.25
N LEU A 221 -8.37 -16.92 3.04
CA LEU A 221 -9.35 -16.57 2.03
C LEU A 221 -10.10 -17.81 1.53
N ILE A 222 -9.42 -18.94 1.38
CA ILE A 222 -10.04 -20.21 0.99
C ILE A 222 -10.95 -20.74 2.11
N ASP A 223 -10.43 -20.78 3.33
CA ASP A 223 -11.16 -21.23 4.52
C ASP A 223 -12.39 -20.34 4.79
N CYS A 224 -12.29 -19.04 4.53
CA CYS A 224 -13.42 -18.12 4.67
C CYS A 224 -14.64 -18.52 3.82
N VAL A 225 -14.40 -19.22 2.72
CA VAL A 225 -15.47 -19.73 1.82
C VAL A 225 -15.89 -21.16 2.16
N TYR A 226 -14.92 -22.03 2.46
CA TYR A 226 -15.15 -23.47 2.55
C TYR A 226 -15.21 -23.98 3.99
N ASP A 227 -14.55 -23.32 4.94
CA ASP A 227 -14.48 -23.72 6.36
C ASP A 227 -14.34 -22.48 7.28
N GLN A 228 -15.40 -21.69 7.37
CA GLN A 228 -15.42 -20.49 8.22
C GLN A 228 -15.02 -20.74 9.68
N PRO A 229 -15.42 -21.86 10.33
CA PRO A 229 -14.93 -22.16 11.70
C PRO A 229 -13.41 -22.26 11.78
N ALA A 230 -12.76 -22.96 10.83
CA ALA A 230 -11.30 -23.06 10.80
C ALA A 230 -10.63 -21.71 10.58
N ALA A 231 -11.17 -20.89 9.65
CA ALA A 231 -10.66 -19.53 9.44
C ALA A 231 -10.73 -18.69 10.73
N LYS A 232 -11.85 -18.73 11.45
CA LYS A 232 -12.02 -18.03 12.73
C LYS A 232 -11.02 -18.51 13.80
N GLU A 233 -10.88 -19.80 13.97
CA GLU A 233 -9.94 -20.38 14.93
C GLU A 233 -8.51 -19.91 14.65
N ARG A 234 -8.06 -19.93 13.40
CA ARG A 234 -6.73 -19.49 12.99
C ARG A 234 -6.52 -18.00 13.24
N VAL A 235 -7.52 -17.16 12.95
CA VAL A 235 -7.44 -15.71 13.19
C VAL A 235 -7.38 -15.41 14.69
N LEU A 236 -8.24 -16.07 15.50
CA LEU A 236 -8.29 -15.84 16.95
C LEU A 236 -7.05 -16.36 17.68
N ALA A 237 -6.36 -17.37 17.12
CA ALA A 237 -5.11 -17.89 17.66
C ALA A 237 -3.88 -17.07 17.22
N HIS A 238 -4.03 -16.19 16.23
CA HIS A 238 -2.92 -15.42 15.67
C HIS A 238 -2.51 -14.24 16.56
N SER A 239 -1.21 -13.95 16.56
CA SER A 239 -0.64 -12.75 17.18
C SER A 239 0.05 -11.88 16.13
N PRO A 240 -0.22 -10.56 16.07
CA PRO A 240 0.50 -9.65 15.17
C PRO A 240 1.95 -9.36 15.60
N LEU A 241 2.34 -9.83 16.79
CA LEU A 241 3.73 -9.78 17.29
C LEU A 241 4.47 -11.02 16.81
N PHE A 242 4.99 -10.94 15.59
CA PHE A 242 5.63 -12.09 14.93
C PHE A 242 6.90 -12.56 15.65
N ALA A 243 7.13 -13.87 15.62
CA ALA A 243 8.36 -14.46 16.15
C ALA A 243 9.57 -14.22 15.24
N ASN A 244 9.34 -14.14 13.93
CA ASN A 244 10.35 -13.82 12.93
C ASN A 244 10.06 -12.48 12.27
N HIS A 245 11.03 -11.96 11.54
CA HIS A 245 10.92 -10.71 10.80
C HIS A 245 11.06 -10.95 9.30
N ALA A 246 10.35 -10.18 8.50
CA ALA A 246 10.45 -10.23 7.06
C ALA A 246 10.37 -8.81 6.46
N ALA A 247 10.92 -8.64 5.28
CA ALA A 247 10.74 -7.40 4.53
C ALA A 247 10.65 -7.67 3.02
N GLY A 248 9.82 -6.87 2.35
CA GLY A 248 9.80 -6.74 0.90
C GLY A 248 10.61 -5.51 0.49
N LEU A 249 11.54 -5.68 -0.45
CA LEU A 249 12.35 -4.61 -1.02
C LEU A 249 11.90 -4.41 -2.47
N TYR A 250 11.61 -3.17 -2.84
CA TYR A 250 11.03 -2.81 -4.13
C TYR A 250 11.93 -1.82 -4.84
N PHE A 251 12.44 -2.20 -6.02
CA PHE A 251 13.35 -1.39 -6.80
C PHE A 251 12.64 -0.80 -8.00
N HIS A 252 12.67 0.51 -8.09
CA HIS A 252 12.21 1.28 -9.22
C HIS A 252 13.37 1.62 -10.14
N GLY A 253 13.10 2.00 -11.38
CA GLY A 253 14.15 2.29 -12.35
C GLY A 253 13.74 3.36 -13.34
N HIS A 254 14.71 3.90 -14.05
CA HIS A 254 14.51 4.77 -15.21
C HIS A 254 14.13 3.95 -16.44
N ASP A 255 13.46 4.57 -17.40
CA ASP A 255 13.23 3.98 -18.71
C ASP A 255 14.58 3.69 -19.39
N GLY A 256 14.72 2.52 -20.00
CA GLY A 256 15.95 2.14 -20.69
C GLY A 256 16.03 0.67 -21.03
N GLU A 257 16.92 0.31 -21.98
CA GLU A 257 17.22 -1.07 -22.33
C GLU A 257 18.12 -1.70 -21.26
N VAL A 258 17.77 -2.90 -20.82
CA VAL A 258 18.51 -3.66 -19.81
C VAL A 258 19.61 -4.47 -20.46
N ALA A 259 20.88 -4.21 -20.14
CA ALA A 259 22.02 -4.95 -20.65
C ALA A 259 22.63 -5.91 -19.62
N ASP A 260 22.67 -5.53 -18.33
CA ASP A 260 23.23 -6.35 -17.26
C ASP A 260 22.35 -6.38 -16.00
N THR A 261 22.06 -7.61 -15.55
CA THR A 261 21.30 -7.92 -14.34
C THR A 261 22.08 -8.81 -13.37
N SER A 262 23.38 -9.02 -13.59
CA SER A 262 24.18 -10.00 -12.83
C SER A 262 24.21 -9.72 -11.33
N SER A 263 24.24 -8.44 -10.93
CA SER A 263 24.28 -8.07 -9.51
C SER A 263 22.97 -8.46 -8.77
N ILE A 264 21.82 -8.34 -9.42
CA ILE A 264 20.54 -8.68 -8.78
C ILE A 264 20.37 -10.21 -8.64
N ASP A 265 20.90 -10.99 -9.57
CA ASP A 265 20.90 -12.46 -9.49
C ASP A 265 21.84 -12.96 -8.37
N GLU A 266 23.04 -12.36 -8.22
CA GLU A 266 23.97 -12.66 -7.13
C GLU A 266 23.34 -12.35 -5.75
N LEU A 267 22.68 -11.20 -5.63
CA LEU A 267 22.00 -10.80 -4.40
C LEU A 267 20.80 -11.70 -4.07
N GLY A 268 20.13 -12.23 -5.09
CA GLY A 268 19.07 -13.22 -4.95
C GLY A 268 19.51 -14.54 -4.28
N ALA A 269 20.79 -14.86 -4.34
CA ALA A 269 21.37 -16.07 -3.74
C ALA A 269 21.86 -15.87 -2.28
N LEU A 270 21.77 -14.65 -1.73
CA LEU A 270 22.23 -14.39 -0.35
C LEU A 270 21.39 -15.14 0.70
N PRO A 271 22.04 -15.67 1.77
CA PRO A 271 21.33 -16.25 2.89
C PRO A 271 20.34 -15.24 3.52
N GLY A 272 19.09 -15.67 3.73
CA GLY A 272 18.01 -14.82 4.22
C GLY A 272 17.16 -14.17 3.12
N VAL A 273 17.58 -14.23 1.86
CA VAL A 273 16.69 -13.97 0.73
C VAL A 273 15.83 -15.21 0.49
N VAL A 274 14.52 -15.04 0.65
CA VAL A 274 13.56 -16.14 0.52
C VAL A 274 13.02 -16.23 -0.90
N GLU A 275 12.80 -15.07 -1.51
CA GLU A 275 12.38 -14.94 -2.89
C GLU A 275 13.02 -13.69 -3.49
N TYR A 276 13.43 -13.76 -4.74
CA TYR A 276 13.66 -12.58 -5.54
C TYR A 276 12.98 -12.73 -6.89
N ARG A 277 12.45 -11.63 -7.39
CA ARG A 277 11.69 -11.60 -8.64
C ARG A 277 12.15 -10.44 -9.51
N PRO A 278 13.03 -10.70 -10.49
CA PRO A 278 13.32 -9.74 -11.54
C PRO A 278 12.11 -9.66 -12.48
N TYR A 279 11.61 -8.45 -12.71
CA TYR A 279 10.53 -8.20 -13.65
C TYR A 279 11.06 -7.90 -15.05
N TYR A 280 12.30 -7.43 -15.14
CA TYR A 280 13.02 -7.18 -16.39
C TYR A 280 14.33 -7.98 -16.41
N ARG A 281 14.74 -8.41 -17.59
CA ARG A 281 15.96 -9.17 -17.83
C ARG A 281 16.75 -8.53 -18.97
N THR A 282 18.00 -8.94 -19.15
CA THR A 282 18.83 -8.50 -20.27
C THR A 282 18.07 -8.64 -21.60
N GLY A 283 18.01 -7.56 -22.35
CA GLY A 283 17.26 -7.40 -23.60
C GLY A 283 15.83 -6.87 -23.45
N ASP A 284 15.30 -6.75 -22.22
CA ASP A 284 14.02 -6.07 -21.98
C ASP A 284 14.21 -4.54 -21.95
N THR A 285 13.12 -3.81 -22.14
CA THR A 285 13.10 -2.34 -21.93
C THR A 285 12.25 -2.03 -20.70
N ILE A 286 12.82 -1.33 -19.71
CA ILE A 286 12.07 -0.74 -18.61
C ILE A 286 11.24 0.41 -19.18
N SER A 287 9.98 0.48 -18.80
CA SER A 287 9.04 1.53 -19.22
C SER A 287 8.06 1.87 -18.12
N HIS A 288 7.68 3.15 -18.02
CA HIS A 288 6.63 3.65 -17.12
C HIS A 288 5.27 3.80 -17.82
N GLU A 289 5.11 3.32 -19.03
CA GLU A 289 3.84 3.33 -19.74
C GLU A 289 2.77 2.51 -19.02
N ARG A 290 1.49 2.82 -19.31
CA ARG A 290 0.35 2.10 -18.75
C ARG A 290 0.43 0.61 -19.04
N GLY A 291 0.42 -0.21 -17.99
CA GLY A 291 0.56 -1.67 -18.08
C GLY A 291 2.00 -2.17 -17.95
N ALA A 292 2.97 -1.29 -17.74
CA ALA A 292 4.33 -1.65 -17.38
C ALA A 292 4.38 -2.46 -16.08
N LYS A 293 5.47 -3.15 -15.88
CA LYS A 293 5.72 -3.95 -14.67
C LYS A 293 5.90 -3.00 -13.48
N PRO A 294 5.42 -3.36 -12.26
CA PRO A 294 5.36 -2.44 -11.13
C PRO A 294 6.75 -2.09 -10.55
N TYR A 295 7.74 -2.97 -10.76
CA TYR A 295 9.10 -2.84 -10.22
C TYR A 295 10.11 -3.36 -11.23
N VAL A 296 11.38 -2.98 -11.09
CA VAL A 296 12.48 -3.59 -11.83
C VAL A 296 12.83 -4.95 -11.22
N VAL A 297 12.97 -4.98 -9.90
CA VAL A 297 13.17 -6.22 -9.13
C VAL A 297 12.53 -6.08 -7.75
N ARG A 298 12.09 -7.20 -7.20
CA ARG A 298 11.59 -7.34 -5.83
C ARG A 298 12.36 -8.44 -5.11
N TYR A 299 12.73 -8.20 -3.84
CA TYR A 299 13.26 -9.22 -2.96
C TYR A 299 12.35 -9.38 -1.74
N TYR A 300 12.15 -10.62 -1.30
CA TYR A 300 11.65 -10.92 0.02
C TYR A 300 12.77 -11.48 0.86
N VAL A 301 12.99 -10.86 2.01
CA VAL A 301 14.01 -11.25 2.98
C VAL A 301 13.36 -11.61 4.31
N ALA A 302 13.90 -12.60 4.99
CA ALA A 302 13.43 -13.01 6.31
C ALA A 302 14.58 -13.35 7.23
N GLY A 303 14.35 -13.23 8.54
CA GLY A 303 15.35 -13.53 9.55
C GLY A 303 14.77 -13.57 10.97
N PRO A 304 15.55 -14.05 11.95
CA PRO A 304 15.09 -14.21 13.33
C PRO A 304 14.95 -12.89 14.10
N SER A 305 15.44 -11.78 13.57
CA SER A 305 15.35 -10.48 14.22
C SER A 305 15.25 -9.35 13.22
N ARG A 306 14.69 -8.21 13.66
CA ARG A 306 14.63 -6.97 12.86
C ARG A 306 16.01 -6.52 12.39
N GLU A 307 17.02 -6.61 13.27
CA GLU A 307 18.40 -6.21 12.96
C GLU A 307 18.99 -7.04 11.80
N SER A 308 18.76 -8.37 11.80
CA SER A 308 19.23 -9.24 10.72
C SER A 308 18.59 -8.91 9.38
N VAL A 309 17.27 -8.65 9.37
CA VAL A 309 16.52 -8.25 8.19
C VAL A 309 16.95 -6.86 7.69
N ASP A 310 17.15 -5.90 8.60
CA ASP A 310 17.62 -4.56 8.28
C ASP A 310 19.03 -4.57 7.70
N SER A 311 19.94 -5.37 8.24
CA SER A 311 21.31 -5.52 7.74
C SER A 311 21.32 -6.11 6.32
N LEU A 312 20.54 -7.17 6.08
CA LEU A 312 20.40 -7.75 4.75
C LEU A 312 19.75 -6.79 3.77
N SER A 313 18.70 -6.09 4.19
CA SER A 313 18.03 -5.06 3.38
C SER A 313 19.02 -3.97 2.92
N ARG A 314 19.81 -3.41 3.85
CA ARG A 314 20.84 -2.41 3.53
C ARG A 314 21.87 -2.95 2.54
N THR A 315 22.30 -4.20 2.71
CA THR A 315 23.25 -4.86 1.81
C THR A 315 22.70 -4.94 0.39
N ILE A 316 21.46 -5.42 0.24
CA ILE A 316 20.81 -5.57 -1.06
C ILE A 316 20.57 -4.18 -1.68
N MET A 317 20.00 -3.23 -0.94
CA MET A 317 19.69 -1.90 -1.46
C MET A 317 20.94 -1.11 -1.85
N GLY A 318 22.06 -1.32 -1.16
CA GLY A 318 23.33 -0.67 -1.48
C GLY A 318 24.12 -1.28 -2.65
N ARG A 319 23.82 -2.54 -3.01
CA ARG A 319 24.60 -3.29 -4.01
C ARG A 319 23.81 -3.63 -5.28
N ALA A 320 22.48 -3.59 -5.24
CA ALA A 320 21.66 -3.86 -6.42
C ALA A 320 21.99 -2.85 -7.53
N SER A 321 22.14 -3.36 -8.75
CA SER A 321 22.45 -2.57 -9.94
C SER A 321 21.88 -3.25 -11.18
N VAL A 322 21.32 -2.47 -12.07
CA VAL A 322 20.86 -2.90 -13.40
C VAL A 322 21.41 -1.87 -14.39
N LEU A 323 22.20 -2.33 -15.35
CA LEU A 323 22.90 -1.44 -16.27
C LEU A 323 22.28 -1.45 -17.67
N ASP A 324 22.33 -0.29 -18.31
CA ASP A 324 22.03 -0.15 -19.74
C ASP A 324 23.22 -0.60 -20.62
N PRO A 325 23.10 -0.62 -21.97
CA PRO A 325 24.19 -0.98 -22.87
C PRO A 325 25.42 -0.06 -22.78
N ASP A 326 25.26 1.16 -22.32
CA ASP A 326 26.36 2.12 -22.15
C ASP A 326 26.99 2.05 -20.74
N GLY A 327 26.50 1.15 -19.88
CA GLY A 327 26.99 0.95 -18.51
C GLY A 327 26.44 1.93 -17.49
N ASN A 328 25.37 2.67 -17.80
CA ASN A 328 24.71 3.56 -16.84
C ASN A 328 23.74 2.78 -15.94
N GLU A 329 23.60 3.24 -14.70
CA GLU A 329 22.67 2.66 -13.73
C GLU A 329 21.22 2.99 -14.10
N LEU A 330 20.37 1.97 -14.21
CA LEU A 330 18.96 2.11 -14.45
C LEU A 330 18.12 2.10 -13.16
N LEU A 331 18.63 1.52 -12.05
CA LEU A 331 17.89 1.55 -10.79
C LEU A 331 17.91 2.95 -10.18
N LEU A 332 16.76 3.41 -9.76
CA LEU A 332 16.65 4.57 -8.89
C LEU A 332 17.30 4.24 -7.55
N ARG A 333 18.32 5.02 -7.14
CA ARG A 333 19.03 4.78 -5.90
C ARG A 333 18.17 5.11 -4.69
N THR A 334 17.96 4.11 -3.86
CA THR A 334 17.13 4.19 -2.67
C THR A 334 18.00 3.98 -1.44
N ALA A 335 18.18 5.03 -0.63
CA ALA A 335 18.55 4.81 0.76
C ALA A 335 17.24 4.70 1.56
N PRO A 336 17.04 3.65 2.41
CA PRO A 336 15.93 3.64 3.33
C PRO A 336 15.97 4.91 4.17
N MET A 337 14.82 5.59 4.34
CA MET A 337 14.77 6.74 5.24
C MET A 337 15.13 6.25 6.64
N ALA A 338 16.12 6.87 7.27
CA ALA A 338 16.41 6.65 8.68
C ALA A 338 15.21 7.17 9.50
N HIS A 339 14.54 6.29 10.21
CA HIS A 339 13.52 6.64 11.20
C HIS A 339 14.14 6.73 12.57
#